data_2e5137856393aa2049c58bf2d0b26505
#
_entry.id   2e5137856393aa2049c58bf2d0b26505
#
_cell.length_a   1.000
_cell.length_b   1.000
_cell.length_c   1.000
_cell.angle_alpha   90.00
_cell.angle_beta   90.00
_cell.angle_gamma   90.00
#
_symmetry.space_group_name_H-M   'P 1'
#
loop_
_entity.id
_entity.type
_entity.pdbx_description
1 polymer ?
#
loop_
_entity_poly.entity_id
_entity_poly.type
_entity_poly.pdbx_seq_one_letter_code
_entity_poly.pdbx_strand_id
1 'polypeptide(L)'
;MNQRVGRSSIRLAQPVCVIAGASIVGKKEGEGPLGALFDMVGEDDLFGCKTWEEAESNLQKDAVYMVMEKAGWKAEDVSYLFAGDLLGQCIATSFGISAYNIPLFGVYGACSTCGEALTLGAVMAAGGYAEHVVCVTSSHFASAEKEFRFPLDYGNQRPLSASWTVTGSGAFALGLNQKCRAHITGMTPGRIVDYGLKDSMNMGACMAPAAADTIERHLEDFHVQPKEYDRIITGDLGSVGQTVLIDLLREKGIDIAGRHSDCGIEIFDADAQDTHAGGSGCGCSAVTLAAYILPKLESGEWKKVLFLPTGALLSKTSFNEGKSVPGIAHAVVLESPVVK
;
A
#
# COMPACT_ATOMS: atom_id res chain seq x y z
N MET A 1 11.67 -26.59 -3.28
CA MET A 1 12.79 -25.80 -3.80
C MET A 1 13.03 -24.61 -2.88
N ASN A 2 14.26 -24.13 -2.73
CA ASN A 2 14.55 -22.96 -1.91
C ASN A 2 14.07 -21.69 -2.67
N GLN A 3 13.17 -20.93 -2.06
CA GLN A 3 12.64 -19.69 -2.63
C GLN A 3 13.38 -18.44 -2.11
N ARG A 4 14.36 -18.62 -1.21
CA ARG A 4 15.19 -17.52 -0.73
C ARG A 4 16.16 -17.07 -1.83
N VAL A 5 16.25 -15.76 -2.07
CA VAL A 5 17.15 -15.13 -3.02
C VAL A 5 18.01 -14.13 -2.26
N GLY A 6 19.31 -14.16 -2.48
CA GLY A 6 20.24 -13.29 -1.78
C GLY A 6 20.10 -13.38 -0.27
N ARG A 7 20.14 -12.22 0.39
CA ARG A 7 20.17 -12.15 1.86
C ARG A 7 18.77 -12.06 2.48
N SER A 8 17.83 -11.35 1.83
CA SER A 8 16.56 -10.97 2.43
C SER A 8 15.35 -11.07 1.51
N SER A 9 15.55 -11.45 0.24
CA SER A 9 14.48 -11.51 -0.75
C SER A 9 13.95 -12.92 -0.99
N ILE A 10 12.77 -13.00 -1.58
CA ILE A 10 12.07 -14.25 -1.90
C ILE A 10 11.70 -14.21 -3.38
N ARG A 11 12.05 -15.26 -4.12
CA ARG A 11 11.50 -15.54 -5.44
C ARG A 11 10.54 -16.70 -5.34
N LEU A 12 9.32 -16.52 -5.80
CA LEU A 12 8.33 -17.58 -5.77
C LEU A 12 8.63 -18.60 -6.88
N ALA A 13 8.70 -19.88 -6.52
CA ALA A 13 8.89 -20.96 -7.50
C ALA A 13 7.66 -21.11 -8.40
N GLN A 14 6.49 -20.85 -7.84
CA GLN A 14 5.23 -20.73 -8.55
C GLN A 14 4.69 -19.33 -8.31
N PRO A 15 4.52 -18.50 -9.35
CA PRO A 15 3.92 -17.19 -9.22
C PRO A 15 2.52 -17.25 -8.61
N VAL A 16 2.21 -16.32 -7.74
CA VAL A 16 0.87 -16.18 -7.14
C VAL A 16 0.06 -15.19 -7.96
N CYS A 17 -1.15 -15.58 -8.31
CA CYS A 17 -2.07 -14.75 -9.06
C CYS A 17 -2.71 -13.68 -8.17
N VAL A 18 -2.70 -12.43 -8.60
CA VAL A 18 -3.68 -11.43 -8.20
C VAL A 18 -4.90 -11.60 -9.11
N ILE A 19 -5.92 -12.27 -8.61
CA ILE A 19 -7.12 -12.70 -9.38
C ILE A 19 -8.05 -11.52 -9.57
N ALA A 20 -8.26 -10.76 -8.50
CA ALA A 20 -9.11 -9.57 -8.48
C ALA A 20 -8.51 -8.50 -7.58
N GLY A 21 -8.88 -7.26 -7.83
CA GLY A 21 -8.66 -6.12 -6.96
C GLY A 21 -9.94 -5.30 -6.84
N ALA A 22 -10.18 -4.73 -5.68
CA ALA A 22 -11.29 -3.82 -5.41
C ALA A 22 -10.77 -2.52 -4.79
N SER A 23 -11.42 -1.40 -5.11
CA SER A 23 -11.05 -0.05 -4.64
C SER A 23 -12.29 0.75 -4.29
N ILE A 24 -12.40 1.16 -3.03
CA ILE A 24 -13.45 2.05 -2.54
C ILE A 24 -12.75 3.28 -1.97
N VAL A 25 -13.20 4.48 -2.35
CA VAL A 25 -12.56 5.74 -1.94
C VAL A 25 -13.57 6.77 -1.49
N GLY A 26 -13.09 7.79 -0.78
CA GLY A 26 -13.85 8.97 -0.41
C GLY A 26 -14.09 9.92 -1.58
N LYS A 27 -14.91 10.94 -1.33
CA LYS A 27 -15.27 11.94 -2.33
C LYS A 27 -14.06 12.69 -2.87
N LYS A 28 -13.11 13.08 -2.02
CA LYS A 28 -11.92 13.83 -2.40
C LYS A 28 -11.04 13.05 -3.37
N GLU A 29 -10.87 11.77 -3.13
CA GLU A 29 -10.14 10.84 -4.01
C GLU A 29 -10.86 10.64 -5.34
N GLY A 30 -12.21 10.59 -5.29
CA GLY A 30 -13.06 10.51 -6.49
C GLY A 30 -13.02 11.76 -7.37
N GLU A 31 -12.67 12.91 -6.82
CA GLU A 31 -12.46 14.17 -7.54
C GLU A 31 -11.03 14.31 -8.11
N GLY A 32 -10.13 13.37 -7.77
CA GLY A 32 -8.74 13.35 -8.22
C GLY A 32 -8.55 12.75 -9.62
N PRO A 33 -7.29 12.73 -10.11
CA PRO A 33 -6.96 12.22 -11.45
C PRO A 33 -7.36 10.78 -11.72
N LEU A 34 -7.40 9.96 -10.67
CA LEU A 34 -7.78 8.54 -10.77
C LEU A 34 -9.26 8.28 -10.48
N GLY A 35 -10.06 9.32 -10.21
CA GLY A 35 -11.43 9.20 -9.70
C GLY A 35 -12.34 8.29 -10.52
N ALA A 36 -12.27 8.37 -11.86
CA ALA A 36 -13.07 7.55 -12.77
C ALA A 36 -12.65 6.05 -12.81
N LEU A 37 -11.53 5.70 -12.20
CA LEU A 37 -10.98 4.33 -12.21
C LEU A 37 -11.39 3.52 -10.97
N PHE A 38 -11.80 4.19 -9.89
CA PHE A 38 -12.20 3.49 -8.67
C PHE A 38 -13.53 2.76 -8.83
N ASP A 39 -13.67 1.64 -8.17
CA ASP A 39 -14.89 0.81 -8.25
C ASP A 39 -16.08 1.49 -7.57
N MET A 40 -15.81 2.20 -6.48
CA MET A 40 -16.83 2.94 -5.74
C MET A 40 -16.24 4.23 -5.14
N VAL A 41 -17.01 5.31 -5.24
CA VAL A 41 -16.69 6.60 -4.62
C VAL A 41 -17.80 6.95 -3.64
N GLY A 42 -17.45 7.24 -2.39
CA GLY A 42 -18.37 7.68 -1.35
C GLY A 42 -18.93 9.07 -1.60
N GLU A 43 -20.16 9.31 -1.20
CA GLU A 43 -20.81 10.63 -1.33
C GLU A 43 -20.33 11.59 -0.24
N ASP A 44 -19.99 11.07 0.94
CA ASP A 44 -19.49 11.81 2.10
C ASP A 44 -18.42 11.01 2.87
N ASP A 45 -17.82 11.65 3.89
CA ASP A 45 -16.73 11.05 4.67
C ASP A 45 -17.21 10.02 5.71
N LEU A 46 -18.51 9.90 5.94
CA LEU A 46 -19.08 8.99 6.92
C LEU A 46 -19.60 7.68 6.32
N PHE A 47 -19.78 7.63 4.98
CA PHE A 47 -20.30 6.42 4.31
C PHE A 47 -21.57 5.87 4.96
N GLY A 48 -22.45 6.80 5.42
CA GLY A 48 -23.68 6.46 6.11
C GLY A 48 -23.52 6.01 7.57
N CYS A 49 -22.30 6.07 8.13
CA CYS A 49 -21.99 5.69 9.51
C CYS A 49 -22.10 6.89 10.48
N LYS A 50 -21.95 6.64 11.79
CA LYS A 50 -22.01 7.66 12.83
C LYS A 50 -20.65 8.24 13.20
N THR A 51 -19.58 7.48 12.97
CA THR A 51 -18.20 7.86 13.28
C THR A 51 -17.30 7.54 12.11
N TRP A 52 -16.14 8.19 12.04
CA TRP A 52 -15.14 7.96 10.98
C TRP A 52 -14.48 6.58 11.12
N GLU A 53 -14.35 6.08 12.34
CA GLU A 53 -13.82 4.74 12.59
C GLU A 53 -14.79 3.65 12.10
N GLU A 54 -16.11 3.85 12.29
CA GLU A 54 -17.14 2.97 11.69
C GLU A 54 -17.10 3.04 10.16
N ALA A 55 -16.93 4.26 9.62
CA ALA A 55 -16.81 4.46 8.17
C ALA A 55 -15.62 3.68 7.59
N GLU A 56 -14.45 3.75 8.24
CA GLU A 56 -13.27 3.00 7.83
C GLU A 56 -13.46 1.49 7.95
N SER A 57 -14.12 1.02 9.02
CA SER A 57 -14.49 -0.39 9.17
C SER A 57 -15.39 -0.88 8.03
N ASN A 58 -16.38 -0.07 7.63
CA ASN A 58 -17.27 -0.40 6.53
C ASN A 58 -16.53 -0.37 5.18
N LEU A 59 -15.62 0.57 4.96
CA LEU A 59 -14.76 0.59 3.77
C LEU A 59 -14.01 -0.73 3.59
N GLN A 60 -13.40 -1.26 4.66
CA GLN A 60 -12.72 -2.56 4.60
C GLN A 60 -13.70 -3.70 4.33
N LYS A 61 -14.83 -3.73 5.05
CA LYS A 61 -15.85 -4.75 4.86
C LYS A 61 -16.33 -4.78 3.42
N ASP A 62 -16.70 -3.63 2.87
CA ASP A 62 -17.25 -3.55 1.53
C ASP A 62 -16.19 -3.85 0.45
N ALA A 63 -14.92 -3.48 0.66
CA ALA A 63 -13.83 -3.84 -0.24
C ALA A 63 -13.58 -5.37 -0.26
N VAL A 64 -13.65 -6.03 0.90
CA VAL A 64 -13.56 -7.51 0.98
C VAL A 64 -14.74 -8.16 0.27
N TYR A 65 -15.97 -7.68 0.51
CA TYR A 65 -17.13 -8.16 -0.20
C TYR A 65 -16.96 -8.05 -1.72
N MET A 66 -16.60 -6.87 -2.19
CA MET A 66 -16.42 -6.58 -3.62
C MET A 66 -15.33 -7.43 -4.28
N VAL A 67 -14.19 -7.62 -3.61
CA VAL A 67 -13.10 -8.43 -4.17
C VAL A 67 -13.47 -9.91 -4.24
N MET A 68 -14.21 -10.43 -3.25
CA MET A 68 -14.72 -11.81 -3.28
C MET A 68 -15.73 -11.99 -4.42
N GLU A 69 -16.67 -11.06 -4.59
CA GLU A 69 -17.62 -11.08 -5.71
C GLU A 69 -16.90 -11.09 -7.08
N LYS A 70 -15.88 -10.22 -7.24
CA LYS A 70 -15.07 -10.19 -8.47
C LYS A 70 -14.27 -11.46 -8.71
N ALA A 71 -13.84 -12.14 -7.65
CA ALA A 71 -13.15 -13.42 -7.72
C ALA A 71 -14.09 -14.62 -7.88
N GLY A 72 -15.41 -14.43 -7.68
CA GLY A 72 -16.40 -15.50 -7.66
C GLY A 72 -16.32 -16.37 -6.41
N TRP A 73 -15.83 -15.80 -5.29
CA TRP A 73 -15.64 -16.51 -4.02
C TRP A 73 -16.71 -16.13 -3.00
N LYS A 74 -17.02 -17.08 -2.13
CA LYS A 74 -17.75 -16.86 -0.89
C LYS A 74 -16.77 -16.77 0.29
N ALA A 75 -17.23 -16.30 1.44
CA ALA A 75 -16.39 -16.22 2.64
C ALA A 75 -15.84 -17.59 3.06
N GLU A 76 -16.60 -18.66 2.87
CA GLU A 76 -16.23 -20.05 3.17
C GLU A 76 -15.11 -20.59 2.27
N ASP A 77 -14.89 -19.99 1.09
CA ASP A 77 -13.82 -20.37 0.18
C ASP A 77 -12.47 -19.74 0.58
N VAL A 78 -12.49 -18.68 1.40
CA VAL A 78 -11.29 -17.93 1.78
C VAL A 78 -10.64 -18.56 2.99
N SER A 79 -9.40 -19.00 2.84
CA SER A 79 -8.63 -19.65 3.92
C SER A 79 -8.20 -18.65 4.99
N TYR A 80 -7.69 -17.50 4.58
CA TYR A 80 -7.15 -16.46 5.47
C TYR A 80 -7.36 -15.06 4.92
N LEU A 81 -7.54 -14.11 5.84
CA LEU A 81 -7.44 -12.68 5.61
C LEU A 81 -6.13 -12.13 6.18
N PHE A 82 -5.44 -11.31 5.40
CA PHE A 82 -4.36 -10.43 5.86
C PHE A 82 -4.85 -9.00 5.76
N ALA A 83 -5.08 -8.36 6.89
CA ALA A 83 -5.73 -7.07 6.91
C ALA A 83 -5.09 -6.11 7.92
N GLY A 84 -5.14 -4.82 7.62
CA GLY A 84 -4.65 -3.79 8.51
C GLY A 84 -5.13 -2.40 8.12
N ASP A 85 -4.93 -1.49 9.05
CA ASP A 85 -5.27 -0.07 8.95
C ASP A 85 -4.21 0.78 9.66
N LEU A 86 -4.43 2.09 9.79
CA LEU A 86 -3.49 3.00 10.46
C LEU A 86 -3.79 3.21 11.95
N LEU A 87 -4.91 2.70 12.44
CA LEU A 87 -5.37 2.98 13.81
C LEU A 87 -4.71 2.06 14.83
N GLY A 88 -4.71 2.50 16.07
CA GLY A 88 -4.21 1.72 17.19
C GLY A 88 -4.90 0.36 17.26
N GLN A 89 -4.11 -0.71 17.39
CA GLN A 89 -4.53 -2.11 17.46
C GLN A 89 -5.36 -2.60 16.26
N CYS A 90 -5.24 -1.95 15.10
CA CYS A 90 -6.02 -2.27 13.89
C CYS A 90 -7.52 -2.31 14.17
N ILE A 91 -8.04 -1.25 14.81
CA ILE A 91 -9.42 -1.29 15.30
C ILE A 91 -10.45 -1.23 14.16
N ALA A 92 -10.18 -0.49 13.09
CA ALA A 92 -11.06 -0.48 11.92
C ALA A 92 -11.14 -1.86 11.28
N THR A 93 -10.00 -2.55 11.12
CA THR A 93 -9.90 -3.92 10.63
C THR A 93 -10.69 -4.89 11.49
N SER A 94 -10.52 -4.83 12.82
CA SER A 94 -11.15 -5.75 13.75
C SER A 94 -12.68 -5.73 13.63
N PHE A 95 -13.28 -4.55 13.56
CA PHE A 95 -14.74 -4.42 13.39
C PHE A 95 -15.21 -4.69 11.97
N GLY A 96 -14.47 -4.24 10.96
CA GLY A 96 -14.86 -4.43 9.56
C GLY A 96 -14.85 -5.90 9.13
N ILE A 97 -13.80 -6.62 9.51
CA ILE A 97 -13.59 -8.01 9.07
C ILE A 97 -14.37 -9.03 9.89
N SER A 98 -14.79 -8.70 11.12
CA SER A 98 -15.56 -9.60 11.98
C SER A 98 -16.84 -10.16 11.33
N ALA A 99 -17.40 -9.44 10.34
CA ALA A 99 -18.59 -9.85 9.61
C ALA A 99 -18.41 -11.13 8.78
N TYR A 100 -17.18 -11.53 8.44
CA TYR A 100 -16.91 -12.63 7.51
C TYR A 100 -16.64 -13.98 8.15
N ASN A 101 -16.31 -14.01 9.45
CA ASN A 101 -15.92 -15.23 10.16
C ASN A 101 -14.79 -16.02 9.47
N ILE A 102 -13.85 -15.30 8.84
CA ILE A 102 -12.66 -15.85 8.19
C ILE A 102 -11.46 -15.67 9.14
N PRO A 103 -10.56 -16.66 9.28
CA PRO A 103 -9.34 -16.51 10.07
C PRO A 103 -8.53 -15.29 9.62
N LEU A 104 -8.15 -14.43 10.59
CA LEU A 104 -7.53 -13.14 10.35
C LEU A 104 -6.09 -13.09 10.87
N PHE A 105 -5.19 -12.63 10.03
CA PHE A 105 -3.89 -12.08 10.43
C PHE A 105 -3.97 -10.55 10.36
N GLY A 106 -4.05 -9.89 11.51
CA GLY A 106 -3.93 -8.43 11.61
C GLY A 106 -2.46 -8.03 11.43
N VAL A 107 -2.18 -7.18 10.45
CA VAL A 107 -0.82 -6.71 10.12
C VAL A 107 -0.71 -5.21 10.25
N TYR A 108 0.48 -4.72 10.64
CA TYR A 108 0.72 -3.29 10.84
C TYR A 108 2.14 -2.89 10.45
N GLY A 109 2.26 -2.25 9.32
CA GLY A 109 3.48 -1.59 8.83
C GLY A 109 3.26 -0.11 8.51
N ALA A 110 2.34 0.56 9.24
CA ALA A 110 1.83 1.89 8.91
C ALA A 110 1.35 1.92 7.45
N CYS A 111 1.70 2.94 6.65
CA CYS A 111 1.27 3.03 5.25
C CYS A 111 1.80 1.88 4.36
N SER A 112 2.85 1.14 4.78
CA SER A 112 3.39 -0.02 4.05
C SER A 112 2.58 -1.31 4.22
N THR A 113 1.54 -1.31 5.04
CA THR A 113 0.73 -2.50 5.38
C THR A 113 0.20 -3.25 4.15
N CYS A 114 -0.11 -2.54 3.06
CA CYS A 114 -0.53 -3.17 1.81
C CYS A 114 0.56 -4.11 1.25
N GLY A 115 1.82 -3.68 1.21
CA GLY A 115 2.95 -4.50 0.77
C GLY A 115 3.23 -5.67 1.71
N GLU A 116 3.07 -5.46 3.02
CA GLU A 116 3.20 -6.49 4.03
C GLU A 116 2.12 -7.57 3.86
N ALA A 117 0.84 -7.18 3.74
CA ALA A 117 -0.28 -8.09 3.54
C ALA A 117 -0.13 -8.92 2.25
N LEU A 118 0.21 -8.27 1.13
CA LEU A 118 0.47 -8.95 -0.14
C LEU A 118 1.64 -9.94 -0.06
N THR A 119 2.72 -9.57 0.64
CA THR A 119 3.89 -10.43 0.85
C THR A 119 3.51 -11.68 1.63
N LEU A 120 2.84 -11.53 2.77
CA LEU A 120 2.43 -12.64 3.63
C LEU A 120 1.38 -13.53 2.95
N GLY A 121 0.38 -12.92 2.31
CA GLY A 121 -0.64 -13.65 1.56
C GLY A 121 -0.06 -14.47 0.41
N ALA A 122 0.90 -13.90 -0.33
CA ALA A 122 1.58 -14.61 -1.40
C ALA A 122 2.45 -15.77 -0.88
N VAL A 123 3.12 -15.61 0.26
CA VAL A 123 3.89 -16.69 0.90
C VAL A 123 2.98 -17.82 1.32
N MET A 124 1.82 -17.53 1.91
CA MET A 124 0.83 -18.55 2.31
C MET A 124 0.29 -19.34 1.12
N ALA A 125 -0.06 -18.64 0.04
CA ALA A 125 -0.54 -19.30 -1.18
C ALA A 125 0.56 -20.13 -1.86
N ALA A 126 1.76 -19.54 -2.06
CA ALA A 126 2.88 -20.24 -2.69
C ALA A 126 3.43 -21.40 -1.85
N GLY A 127 3.26 -21.34 -0.53
CA GLY A 127 3.64 -22.41 0.41
C GLY A 127 2.65 -23.57 0.45
N GLY A 128 1.47 -23.42 -0.20
CA GLY A 128 0.42 -24.44 -0.16
C GLY A 128 -0.37 -24.49 1.15
N TYR A 129 -0.27 -23.43 1.97
CA TYR A 129 -1.00 -23.30 3.23
C TYR A 129 -2.40 -22.73 3.04
N ALA A 130 -2.68 -22.15 1.87
CA ALA A 130 -3.98 -21.58 1.51
C ALA A 130 -4.21 -21.67 0.01
N GLU A 131 -5.45 -22.00 -0.41
CA GLU A 131 -5.86 -21.91 -1.81
C GLU A 131 -6.29 -20.50 -2.18
N HIS A 132 -7.07 -19.87 -1.31
CA HIS A 132 -7.62 -18.54 -1.49
C HIS A 132 -7.25 -17.66 -0.31
N VAL A 133 -6.67 -16.52 -0.60
CA VAL A 133 -6.26 -15.52 0.39
C VAL A 133 -6.83 -14.17 -0.02
N VAL A 134 -7.35 -13.41 0.93
CA VAL A 134 -7.73 -12.02 0.73
C VAL A 134 -6.80 -11.12 1.52
N CYS A 135 -6.23 -10.12 0.85
CA CYS A 135 -5.45 -9.05 1.47
C CYS A 135 -6.26 -7.75 1.37
N VAL A 136 -6.38 -7.00 2.47
CA VAL A 136 -7.11 -5.72 2.47
C VAL A 136 -6.44 -4.72 3.40
N THR A 137 -6.36 -3.47 2.96
CA THR A 137 -5.90 -2.37 3.81
C THR A 137 -6.75 -1.13 3.57
N SER A 138 -6.93 -0.35 4.64
CA SER A 138 -7.68 0.91 4.59
C SER A 138 -6.95 2.02 5.32
N SER A 139 -7.30 3.23 4.97
CA SER A 139 -7.07 4.43 5.77
C SER A 139 -8.26 5.36 5.59
N HIS A 140 -8.46 6.23 6.57
CA HIS A 140 -9.48 7.28 6.51
C HIS A 140 -8.88 8.57 7.05
N PHE A 141 -9.01 9.68 6.32
CA PHE A 141 -8.40 10.95 6.69
C PHE A 141 -8.68 11.32 8.15
N ALA A 142 -9.95 11.43 8.53
CA ALA A 142 -10.31 11.95 9.85
C ALA A 142 -9.96 11.02 11.01
N SER A 143 -10.09 9.69 10.84
CA SER A 143 -9.70 8.73 11.88
C SER A 143 -8.17 8.70 12.06
N ALA A 144 -7.40 8.71 10.96
CA ALA A 144 -5.95 8.73 11.00
C ALA A 144 -5.38 10.04 11.55
N GLU A 145 -5.93 11.19 11.16
CA GLU A 145 -5.45 12.49 11.66
C GLU A 145 -5.54 12.59 13.20
N LYS A 146 -6.56 12.00 13.81
CA LYS A 146 -6.64 11.92 15.28
C LYS A 146 -5.49 11.12 15.91
N GLU A 147 -4.93 10.17 15.18
CA GLU A 147 -3.81 9.35 15.66
C GLU A 147 -2.45 10.02 15.49
N PHE A 148 -2.26 10.82 14.43
CA PHE A 148 -0.94 11.31 14.04
C PHE A 148 -0.75 12.81 14.23
N ARG A 149 -1.81 13.61 14.07
CA ARG A 149 -1.73 15.06 14.06
C ARG A 149 -2.66 15.64 15.10
N PHE A 150 -2.08 16.08 16.19
CA PHE A 150 -2.83 16.60 17.32
C PHE A 150 -2.23 17.94 17.79
N PRO A 151 -3.03 18.97 18.12
CA PRO A 151 -4.49 19.01 18.10
C PRO A 151 -5.10 19.06 16.69
N LEU A 152 -6.22 18.40 16.49
CA LEU A 152 -6.92 18.31 15.21
C LEU A 152 -7.43 19.69 14.72
N ASP A 153 -7.67 20.62 15.66
CA ASP A 153 -8.09 22.00 15.36
C ASP A 153 -7.09 22.79 14.47
N TYR A 154 -5.84 22.34 14.42
CA TYR A 154 -4.81 22.91 13.55
C TYR A 154 -4.54 22.08 12.28
N GLY A 155 -5.41 21.13 11.96
CA GLY A 155 -5.22 20.22 10.81
C GLY A 155 -5.16 20.91 9.46
N ASN A 156 -5.67 22.15 9.34
CA ASN A 156 -5.57 22.99 8.15
C ASN A 156 -4.21 23.74 8.04
N GLN A 157 -3.41 23.79 9.10
CA GLN A 157 -2.09 24.43 9.11
C GLN A 157 -1.00 23.41 8.73
N ARG A 158 -1.02 22.95 7.49
CA ARG A 158 -0.09 21.94 7.00
C ARG A 158 1.06 22.60 6.23
N PRO A 159 2.36 22.23 6.49
CA PRO A 159 3.47 22.66 5.65
C PRO A 159 3.37 22.02 4.25
N LEU A 160 4.11 22.55 3.28
CA LEU A 160 4.15 22.01 1.91
C LEU A 160 4.73 20.58 1.84
N SER A 161 5.42 20.13 2.89
CA SER A 161 5.94 18.76 3.02
C SER A 161 4.89 17.75 3.51
N ALA A 162 3.76 18.22 4.05
CA ALA A 162 2.72 17.35 4.55
C ALA A 162 1.95 16.68 3.40
N SER A 163 1.53 15.44 3.64
CA SER A 163 0.63 14.69 2.77
C SER A 163 -0.78 14.65 3.34
N TRP A 164 -1.74 14.29 2.50
CA TRP A 164 -3.14 14.09 2.85
C TRP A 164 -3.43 12.60 2.99
N THR A 165 -3.92 12.15 4.15
CA THR A 165 -4.29 10.75 4.32
C THR A 165 -5.48 10.41 3.39
N VAL A 166 -5.29 9.43 2.55
CA VAL A 166 -6.32 8.93 1.61
C VAL A 166 -7.43 8.25 2.39
N THR A 167 -8.67 8.63 2.12
CA THR A 167 -9.84 7.88 2.57
C THR A 167 -10.15 6.81 1.53
N GLY A 168 -9.86 5.56 1.88
CA GLY A 168 -10.08 4.45 0.95
C GLY A 168 -9.65 3.10 1.50
N SER A 169 -10.18 2.05 0.86
CA SER A 169 -9.81 0.66 1.12
C SER A 169 -9.58 -0.06 -0.19
N GLY A 170 -8.45 -0.78 -0.27
CA GLY A 170 -8.13 -1.67 -1.38
C GLY A 170 -8.03 -3.11 -0.93
N ALA A 171 -8.67 -4.02 -1.67
CA ALA A 171 -8.65 -5.45 -1.38
C ALA A 171 -8.20 -6.26 -2.59
N PHE A 172 -7.51 -7.39 -2.34
CA PHE A 172 -6.93 -8.27 -3.37
C PHE A 172 -7.22 -9.71 -3.08
N ALA A 173 -7.72 -10.44 -4.09
CA ALA A 173 -7.88 -11.89 -4.06
C ALA A 173 -6.64 -12.56 -4.63
N LEU A 174 -5.97 -13.40 -3.84
CA LEU A 174 -4.75 -14.11 -4.19
C LEU A 174 -4.97 -15.61 -4.24
N GLY A 175 -4.37 -16.29 -5.23
CA GLY A 175 -4.44 -17.75 -5.35
C GLY A 175 -3.48 -18.28 -6.41
N LEU A 176 -3.51 -19.59 -6.65
CA LEU A 176 -2.68 -20.25 -7.66
C LEU A 176 -3.54 -20.76 -8.82
N ASN A 177 -2.91 -20.88 -10.02
CA ASN A 177 -3.51 -21.57 -11.18
C ASN A 177 -4.88 -21.05 -11.65
N GLN A 178 -5.12 -19.74 -11.52
CA GLN A 178 -6.37 -19.10 -11.92
C GLN A 178 -6.12 -18.01 -12.96
N LYS A 179 -7.17 -17.46 -13.54
CA LYS A 179 -7.07 -16.27 -14.39
C LYS A 179 -6.56 -15.11 -13.54
N CYS A 180 -5.47 -14.48 -14.00
CA CYS A 180 -4.78 -13.43 -13.28
C CYS A 180 -4.97 -12.06 -13.91
N ARG A 181 -4.95 -11.02 -13.08
CA ARG A 181 -4.70 -9.64 -13.49
C ARG A 181 -3.20 -9.30 -13.44
N ALA A 182 -2.49 -9.91 -12.50
CA ALA A 182 -1.04 -9.84 -12.38
C ALA A 182 -0.50 -11.07 -11.65
N HIS A 183 0.78 -11.36 -11.82
CA HIS A 183 1.52 -12.36 -11.05
C HIS A 183 2.41 -11.69 -10.02
N ILE A 184 2.34 -12.14 -8.76
CA ILE A 184 3.38 -11.87 -7.77
C ILE A 184 4.47 -12.92 -7.98
N THR A 185 5.67 -12.48 -8.38
CA THR A 185 6.79 -13.37 -8.72
C THR A 185 7.92 -13.32 -7.71
N GLY A 186 7.99 -12.26 -6.91
CA GLY A 186 9.01 -12.09 -5.89
C GLY A 186 8.70 -10.95 -4.94
N MET A 187 9.46 -10.87 -3.85
CA MET A 187 9.32 -9.83 -2.85
C MET A 187 10.61 -9.60 -2.07
N THR A 188 10.75 -8.40 -1.55
CA THR A 188 11.82 -8.01 -0.63
C THR A 188 11.21 -7.35 0.60
N PRO A 189 11.02 -8.09 1.69
CA PRO A 189 10.54 -7.52 2.94
C PRO A 189 11.44 -6.39 3.45
N GLY A 190 10.81 -5.31 3.87
CA GLY A 190 11.50 -4.16 4.43
C GLY A 190 12.10 -4.41 5.80
N ARG A 191 13.07 -3.61 6.15
CA ARG A 191 13.55 -3.47 7.53
C ARG A 191 13.31 -2.04 8.01
N ILE A 192 13.28 -1.85 9.30
CA ILE A 192 13.13 -0.52 9.89
C ILE A 192 14.44 0.25 9.65
N VAL A 193 14.31 1.45 9.08
CA VAL A 193 15.42 2.39 8.84
C VAL A 193 15.09 3.70 9.52
N ASP A 194 16.01 4.21 10.34
CA ASP A 194 15.83 5.43 11.11
C ASP A 194 17.02 6.36 10.92
N TYR A 195 16.80 7.52 10.30
CA TYR A 195 17.79 8.57 10.13
C TYR A 195 17.68 9.68 11.20
N GLY A 196 16.87 9.45 12.24
CA GLY A 196 16.73 10.39 13.36
C GLY A 196 15.81 11.58 13.07
N LEU A 197 15.06 11.56 11.97
CA LEU A 197 14.08 12.59 11.64
C LEU A 197 12.91 12.57 12.61
N LYS A 198 12.46 13.74 13.05
CA LYS A 198 11.41 13.90 14.07
C LYS A 198 10.20 14.69 13.57
N ASP A 199 10.24 15.16 12.33
CA ASP A 199 9.16 15.98 11.76
C ASP A 199 8.03 15.09 11.27
N SER A 200 6.98 14.97 12.08
CA SER A 200 5.77 14.22 11.75
C SER A 200 4.97 14.81 10.57
N MET A 201 5.26 16.06 10.19
CA MET A 201 4.64 16.71 9.04
C MET A 201 5.43 16.53 7.74
N ASN A 202 6.53 15.77 7.80
CA ASN A 202 7.36 15.42 6.64
C ASN A 202 7.61 13.90 6.59
N MET A 203 6.54 13.13 6.55
CA MET A 203 6.61 11.67 6.55
C MET A 203 7.34 11.12 5.32
N GLY A 204 7.22 11.77 4.16
CA GLY A 204 7.94 11.39 2.95
C GLY A 204 9.45 11.33 3.15
N ALA A 205 10.04 12.36 3.77
CA ALA A 205 11.47 12.36 4.09
C ALA A 205 11.84 11.28 5.14
N CYS A 206 10.94 10.96 6.09
CA CYS A 206 11.15 9.90 7.06
C CYS A 206 11.13 8.50 6.41
N MET A 207 10.29 8.29 5.40
CA MET A 207 10.12 7.00 4.72
C MET A 207 11.14 6.74 3.60
N ALA A 208 11.63 7.80 2.94
CA ALA A 208 12.53 7.68 1.79
C ALA A 208 13.80 6.84 2.06
N PRO A 209 14.48 6.91 3.24
CA PRO A 209 15.61 6.05 3.54
C PRO A 209 15.27 4.55 3.56
N ALA A 210 14.08 4.19 4.06
CA ALA A 210 13.64 2.79 4.08
C ALA A 210 13.29 2.28 2.67
N ALA A 211 12.70 3.14 1.84
CA ALA A 211 12.45 2.84 0.43
C ALA A 211 13.78 2.65 -0.33
N ALA A 212 14.77 3.53 -0.12
CA ALA A 212 16.09 3.42 -0.73
C ALA A 212 16.79 2.11 -0.32
N ASP A 213 16.78 1.77 0.97
CA ASP A 213 17.35 0.51 1.49
C ASP A 213 16.69 -0.72 0.86
N THR A 214 15.37 -0.72 0.75
CA THR A 214 14.66 -1.87 0.20
C THR A 214 14.87 -2.02 -1.30
N ILE A 215 14.89 -0.91 -2.06
CA ILE A 215 15.20 -0.95 -3.51
C ILE A 215 16.62 -1.44 -3.75
N GLU A 216 17.61 -0.91 -3.02
CA GLU A 216 19.02 -1.33 -3.14
C GLU A 216 19.15 -2.85 -2.90
N ARG A 217 18.66 -3.34 -1.76
CA ARG A 217 18.69 -4.78 -1.43
C ARG A 217 17.94 -5.63 -2.45
N HIS A 218 16.82 -5.14 -2.95
CA HIS A 218 16.06 -5.83 -3.99
C HIS A 218 16.89 -6.02 -5.26
N LEU A 219 17.50 -4.95 -5.74
CA LEU A 219 18.33 -4.98 -6.95
C LEU A 219 19.56 -5.89 -6.78
N GLU A 220 20.20 -5.82 -5.61
CA GLU A 220 21.34 -6.70 -5.26
C GLU A 220 20.94 -8.17 -5.19
N ASP A 221 19.89 -8.50 -4.40
CA ASP A 221 19.47 -9.88 -4.16
C ASP A 221 19.00 -10.57 -5.44
N PHE A 222 18.23 -9.87 -6.29
CA PHE A 222 17.74 -10.41 -7.55
C PHE A 222 18.75 -10.33 -8.70
N HIS A 223 19.88 -9.62 -8.51
CA HIS A 223 20.88 -9.33 -9.54
C HIS A 223 20.27 -8.66 -10.78
N VAL A 224 19.42 -7.67 -10.57
CA VAL A 224 18.71 -6.93 -11.62
C VAL A 224 19.04 -5.44 -11.57
N GLN A 225 18.77 -4.75 -12.68
CA GLN A 225 18.93 -3.30 -12.80
C GLN A 225 17.55 -2.60 -12.80
N PRO A 226 17.45 -1.32 -12.44
CA PRO A 226 16.20 -0.57 -12.50
C PRO A 226 15.51 -0.62 -13.88
N LYS A 227 16.29 -0.68 -14.96
CA LYS A 227 15.79 -0.75 -16.34
C LYS A 227 14.98 -2.01 -16.67
N GLU A 228 15.05 -3.04 -15.84
CA GLU A 228 14.27 -4.29 -16.00
C GLU A 228 12.83 -4.14 -15.53
N TYR A 229 12.51 -3.04 -14.87
CA TYR A 229 11.15 -2.66 -14.46
C TYR A 229 10.60 -1.57 -15.39
N ASP A 230 9.36 -1.69 -15.83
CA ASP A 230 8.67 -0.60 -16.53
C ASP A 230 8.42 0.56 -15.58
N ARG A 231 8.10 0.24 -14.31
CA ARG A 231 7.92 1.20 -13.22
C ARG A 231 8.44 0.66 -11.90
N ILE A 232 8.94 1.57 -11.07
CA ILE A 232 9.23 1.39 -9.64
C ILE A 232 8.28 2.35 -8.91
N ILE A 233 7.28 1.82 -8.22
CA ILE A 233 6.17 2.62 -7.69
C ILE A 233 6.17 2.55 -6.18
N THR A 234 6.38 3.71 -5.53
CA THR A 234 6.27 3.84 -4.08
C THR A 234 4.83 4.13 -3.64
N GLY A 235 4.55 3.85 -2.37
CA GLY A 235 3.18 3.95 -1.84
C GLY A 235 2.70 5.37 -1.60
N ASP A 236 3.50 6.16 -0.89
CA ASP A 236 3.05 7.46 -0.39
C ASP A 236 4.21 8.37 0.07
N LEU A 237 5.32 8.34 -0.64
CA LEU A 237 6.44 9.26 -0.38
C LEU A 237 6.06 10.71 -0.67
N GLY A 238 5.14 10.91 -1.61
CA GLY A 238 4.80 12.22 -2.11
C GLY A 238 5.98 12.91 -2.81
N SER A 239 5.79 14.15 -3.25
CA SER A 239 6.79 14.90 -4.03
C SER A 239 8.11 15.13 -3.27
N VAL A 240 8.02 15.40 -1.96
CA VAL A 240 9.21 15.63 -1.12
C VAL A 240 9.99 14.32 -0.93
N GLY A 241 9.32 13.24 -0.52
CA GLY A 241 9.96 11.95 -0.32
C GLY A 241 10.49 11.34 -1.60
N GLN A 242 9.82 11.54 -2.73
CA GLN A 242 10.31 11.15 -4.06
C GLN A 242 11.67 11.79 -4.38
N THR A 243 11.79 13.11 -4.16
CA THR A 243 13.05 13.83 -4.38
C THR A 243 14.16 13.24 -3.53
N VAL A 244 13.91 13.06 -2.23
CA VAL A 244 14.88 12.47 -1.29
C VAL A 244 15.26 11.05 -1.70
N LEU A 245 14.31 10.21 -2.08
CA LEU A 245 14.57 8.84 -2.53
C LEU A 245 15.49 8.80 -3.76
N ILE A 246 15.18 9.61 -4.77
CA ILE A 246 15.97 9.66 -6.02
C ILE A 246 17.40 10.09 -5.72
N ASP A 247 17.59 11.09 -4.86
CA ASP A 247 18.93 11.59 -4.51
C ASP A 247 19.72 10.55 -3.69
N LEU A 248 19.11 9.90 -2.71
CA LEU A 248 19.76 8.84 -1.91
C LEU A 248 20.22 7.66 -2.80
N LEU A 249 19.41 7.24 -3.76
CA LEU A 249 19.78 6.17 -4.68
C LEU A 249 20.85 6.61 -5.68
N ARG A 250 20.79 7.86 -6.16
CA ARG A 250 21.80 8.42 -7.05
C ARG A 250 23.18 8.46 -6.42
N GLU A 251 23.29 8.80 -5.13
CA GLU A 251 24.55 8.74 -4.37
C GLU A 251 25.16 7.33 -4.36
N LYS A 252 24.34 6.29 -4.50
CA LYS A 252 24.76 4.89 -4.59
C LYS A 252 24.95 4.41 -6.04
N GLY A 253 24.84 5.29 -7.02
CA GLY A 253 24.95 4.95 -8.44
C GLY A 253 23.72 4.23 -9.02
N ILE A 254 22.56 4.31 -8.34
CA ILE A 254 21.31 3.71 -8.78
C ILE A 254 20.39 4.81 -9.29
N ASP A 255 20.12 4.82 -10.60
CA ASP A 255 19.20 5.79 -11.22
C ASP A 255 17.82 5.16 -11.48
N ILE A 256 16.82 5.69 -10.80
CA ILE A 256 15.40 5.31 -10.97
C ILE A 256 14.53 6.44 -11.51
N ALA A 257 15.05 7.67 -11.69
CA ALA A 257 14.27 8.87 -11.95
C ALA A 257 13.31 8.73 -13.13
N GLY A 258 13.75 8.11 -14.24
CA GLY A 258 12.94 7.90 -15.43
C GLY A 258 11.88 6.79 -15.33
N ARG A 259 11.84 6.04 -14.22
CA ARG A 259 10.94 4.89 -14.00
C ARG A 259 10.15 4.97 -12.70
N HIS A 260 10.51 5.91 -11.86
CA HIS A 260 9.83 6.10 -10.57
C HIS A 260 8.50 6.83 -10.74
N SER A 261 7.49 6.38 -10.02
CA SER A 261 6.25 7.09 -9.72
C SER A 261 5.83 6.79 -8.28
N ASP A 262 4.85 7.53 -7.77
CA ASP A 262 4.39 7.42 -6.39
C ASP A 262 2.87 7.48 -6.34
N CYS A 263 2.23 6.53 -5.64
CA CYS A 263 0.78 6.46 -5.58
C CYS A 263 0.17 7.74 -4.98
N GLY A 264 0.85 8.33 -3.98
CA GLY A 264 0.39 9.57 -3.37
C GLY A 264 0.45 10.78 -4.31
N ILE A 265 1.35 10.78 -5.29
CA ILE A 265 1.40 11.81 -6.33
C ILE A 265 0.32 11.58 -7.39
N GLU A 266 0.07 10.32 -7.74
CA GLU A 266 -0.87 9.97 -8.81
C GLU A 266 -2.36 10.16 -8.41
N ILE A 267 -2.69 10.02 -7.11
CA ILE A 267 -4.08 9.96 -6.65
C ILE A 267 -4.74 11.35 -6.55
N PHE A 268 -3.97 12.40 -6.33
CA PHE A 268 -4.46 13.76 -6.17
C PHE A 268 -3.83 14.74 -7.17
N ASP A 269 -4.61 15.74 -7.59
CA ASP A 269 -4.07 16.98 -8.12
C ASP A 269 -3.68 17.87 -6.92
N ALA A 270 -2.38 17.96 -6.65
CA ALA A 270 -1.86 18.57 -5.45
C ALA A 270 -2.26 20.06 -5.31
N ASP A 271 -2.30 20.78 -6.42
CA ASP A 271 -2.63 22.22 -6.45
C ASP A 271 -4.14 22.44 -6.36
N ALA A 272 -4.93 21.72 -7.16
CA ALA A 272 -6.38 21.89 -7.20
C ALA A 272 -7.07 21.37 -5.92
N GLN A 273 -6.49 20.32 -5.29
CA GLN A 273 -7.07 19.65 -4.13
C GLN A 273 -6.40 19.99 -2.80
N ASP A 274 -5.41 20.90 -2.80
CA ASP A 274 -4.69 21.34 -1.58
C ASP A 274 -4.11 20.15 -0.77
N THR A 275 -3.46 19.22 -1.44
CA THR A 275 -2.86 18.04 -0.78
C THR A 275 -1.35 18.16 -0.56
N HIS A 276 -0.74 19.26 -0.99
CA HIS A 276 0.67 19.61 -0.84
C HIS A 276 1.62 18.55 -1.41
N ALA A 277 2.21 17.70 -0.55
CA ALA A 277 3.14 16.66 -1.04
C ALA A 277 2.45 15.48 -1.74
N GLY A 278 1.12 15.37 -1.64
CA GLY A 278 0.33 14.29 -2.24
C GLY A 278 -0.46 13.46 -1.22
N GLY A 279 -0.89 12.27 -1.62
CA GLY A 279 -1.62 11.33 -0.78
C GLY A 279 -0.73 10.52 0.14
N SER A 280 -1.30 9.99 1.22
CA SER A 280 -0.63 9.12 2.21
C SER A 280 -1.58 8.05 2.73
N GLY A 281 -1.04 7.05 3.41
CA GLY A 281 -1.81 6.00 4.06
C GLY A 281 -1.79 4.65 3.35
N CYS A 282 -2.08 3.57 4.08
CA CYS A 282 -2.10 2.24 3.49
C CYS A 282 -3.28 2.04 2.52
N GLY A 283 -4.34 2.83 2.63
CA GLY A 283 -5.38 2.93 1.62
C GLY A 283 -4.86 3.50 0.31
N CYS A 284 -3.96 4.50 0.34
CA CYS A 284 -3.41 5.15 -0.84
C CYS A 284 -2.79 4.16 -1.83
N SER A 285 -1.80 3.39 -1.37
CA SER A 285 -1.13 2.39 -2.20
C SER A 285 -2.08 1.28 -2.66
N ALA A 286 -3.01 0.87 -1.79
CA ALA A 286 -3.94 -0.22 -2.08
C ALA A 286 -4.96 0.16 -3.16
N VAL A 287 -5.63 1.31 -3.04
CA VAL A 287 -6.61 1.72 -4.06
C VAL A 287 -5.96 2.04 -5.41
N THR A 288 -4.74 2.62 -5.39
CA THR A 288 -3.98 2.89 -6.60
C THR A 288 -3.50 1.60 -7.28
N LEU A 289 -3.08 0.60 -6.51
CA LEU A 289 -2.76 -0.71 -7.06
C LEU A 289 -3.99 -1.33 -7.75
N ALA A 290 -5.14 -1.34 -7.08
CA ALA A 290 -6.36 -1.98 -7.60
C ALA A 290 -6.92 -1.28 -8.85
N ALA A 291 -7.00 0.06 -8.82
CA ALA A 291 -7.66 0.85 -9.85
C ALA A 291 -6.76 1.24 -11.03
N TYR A 292 -5.46 1.42 -10.80
CA TYR A 292 -4.56 1.98 -11.81
C TYR A 292 -3.46 1.01 -12.25
N ILE A 293 -2.75 0.40 -11.30
CA ILE A 293 -1.58 -0.44 -11.62
C ILE A 293 -2.00 -1.79 -12.21
N LEU A 294 -2.97 -2.49 -11.57
CA LEU A 294 -3.44 -3.80 -12.04
C LEU A 294 -4.00 -3.77 -13.46
N PRO A 295 -4.84 -2.80 -13.88
CA PRO A 295 -5.30 -2.72 -15.28
C PRO A 295 -4.17 -2.58 -16.30
N LYS A 296 -3.10 -1.85 -15.97
CA LYS A 296 -1.93 -1.69 -16.86
C LYS A 296 -1.11 -2.98 -16.98
N LEU A 297 -1.01 -3.76 -15.92
CA LEU A 297 -0.39 -5.08 -15.96
C LEU A 297 -1.27 -6.08 -16.70
N GLU A 298 -2.58 -6.08 -16.45
CA GLU A 298 -3.55 -6.98 -17.09
C GLU A 298 -3.60 -6.78 -18.60
N SER A 299 -3.54 -5.53 -19.07
CA SER A 299 -3.49 -5.18 -20.49
C SER A 299 -2.14 -5.46 -21.16
N GLY A 300 -1.07 -5.67 -20.39
CA GLY A 300 0.29 -5.79 -20.88
C GLY A 300 0.92 -4.44 -21.28
N GLU A 301 0.31 -3.31 -20.94
CA GLU A 301 0.92 -1.98 -21.07
C GLU A 301 2.22 -1.91 -20.25
N TRP A 302 2.15 -2.38 -19.01
CA TRP A 302 3.32 -2.65 -18.18
C TRP A 302 3.54 -4.16 -18.06
N LYS A 303 4.77 -4.59 -18.19
CA LYS A 303 5.15 -6.00 -18.10
C LYS A 303 5.62 -6.36 -16.69
N LYS A 304 6.36 -5.44 -16.07
CA LYS A 304 6.98 -5.68 -14.76
C LYS A 304 7.05 -4.40 -13.95
N VAL A 305 6.51 -4.47 -12.75
CA VAL A 305 6.47 -3.36 -11.79
C VAL A 305 7.10 -3.81 -10.48
N LEU A 306 7.96 -2.97 -9.90
CA LEU A 306 8.35 -3.08 -8.50
C LEU A 306 7.42 -2.16 -7.69
N PHE A 307 6.46 -2.75 -7.00
CA PHE A 307 5.52 -2.06 -6.14
C PHE A 307 6.04 -2.03 -4.72
N LEU A 308 6.20 -0.83 -4.16
CA LEU A 308 6.89 -0.60 -2.89
C LEU A 308 6.08 0.31 -1.96
N PRO A 309 5.02 -0.19 -1.30
CA PRO A 309 4.36 0.55 -0.23
C PRO A 309 5.34 0.96 0.87
N THR A 310 5.25 2.22 1.28
CA THR A 310 6.12 2.88 2.26
C THR A 310 5.35 3.20 3.52
N GLY A 311 6.01 3.25 4.67
CA GLY A 311 5.36 3.51 5.95
C GLY A 311 6.25 4.28 6.91
N ALA A 312 5.65 5.24 7.62
CA ALA A 312 6.24 5.97 8.72
C ALA A 312 5.73 5.40 10.05
N LEU A 313 6.62 4.83 10.85
CA LEU A 313 6.26 4.19 12.12
C LEU A 313 6.13 5.26 13.21
N LEU A 314 5.04 6.02 13.15
CA LEU A 314 4.71 7.11 14.04
C LEU A 314 3.55 6.71 14.96
N SER A 315 3.63 7.07 16.23
CA SER A 315 2.52 6.99 17.18
C SER A 315 2.45 8.24 18.06
N LYS A 316 1.28 8.50 18.67
CA LYS A 316 1.14 9.59 19.65
C LYS A 316 2.16 9.47 20.78
N THR A 317 2.39 8.25 21.27
CA THR A 317 3.33 7.99 22.36
C THR A 317 4.75 8.35 21.95
N SER A 318 5.25 7.81 20.82
CA SER A 318 6.61 8.09 20.35
C SER A 318 6.82 9.56 20.01
N PHE A 319 5.81 10.21 19.40
CA PHE A 319 5.85 11.65 19.11
C PHE A 319 5.94 12.49 20.39
N ASN A 320 5.09 12.23 21.38
CA ASN A 320 5.09 12.96 22.64
C ASN A 320 6.36 12.75 23.46
N GLU A 321 7.03 11.61 23.30
CA GLU A 321 8.34 11.32 23.88
C GLU A 321 9.51 11.97 23.11
N GLY A 322 9.25 12.65 22.00
CA GLY A 322 10.26 13.28 21.15
C GLY A 322 11.17 12.29 20.42
N LYS A 323 10.68 11.08 20.15
CA LYS A 323 11.38 10.08 19.36
C LYS A 323 11.42 10.46 17.89
N SER A 324 12.34 9.86 17.15
CA SER A 324 12.36 9.89 15.69
C SER A 324 11.19 9.13 15.06
N VAL A 325 10.99 9.32 13.75
CA VAL A 325 10.00 8.61 12.94
C VAL A 325 10.73 7.63 12.02
N PRO A 326 10.88 6.35 12.41
CA PRO A 326 11.50 5.35 11.55
C PRO A 326 10.62 5.05 10.34
N GLY A 327 11.26 4.70 9.21
CA GLY A 327 10.58 4.23 8.01
C GLY A 327 10.66 2.73 7.83
N ILE A 328 9.71 2.17 7.06
CA ILE A 328 9.71 0.79 6.58
C ILE A 328 9.11 0.76 5.17
N ALA A 329 9.54 -0.19 4.31
CA ALA A 329 8.98 -0.33 2.97
C ALA A 329 9.09 -1.79 2.49
N HIS A 330 7.99 -2.36 2.00
CA HIS A 330 7.94 -3.74 1.51
C HIS A 330 7.78 -3.77 0.00
N ALA A 331 8.73 -4.41 -0.71
CA ALA A 331 8.70 -4.52 -2.16
C ALA A 331 8.03 -5.81 -2.62
N VAL A 332 7.13 -5.69 -3.59
CA VAL A 332 6.45 -6.79 -4.28
C VAL A 332 6.69 -6.66 -5.78
N VAL A 333 7.16 -7.72 -6.43
CA VAL A 333 7.33 -7.77 -7.88
C VAL A 333 6.03 -8.24 -8.50
N LEU A 334 5.44 -7.38 -9.33
CA LEU A 334 4.22 -7.66 -10.08
C LEU A 334 4.56 -7.78 -11.56
N GLU A 335 4.14 -8.88 -12.18
CA GLU A 335 4.35 -9.13 -13.60
C GLU A 335 3.03 -9.33 -14.34
N SER A 336 2.98 -8.87 -15.58
CA SER A 336 1.82 -9.03 -16.46
C SER A 336 1.54 -10.52 -16.72
N PRO A 337 0.28 -10.95 -16.75
CA PRO A 337 -0.09 -12.29 -17.18
C PRO A 337 0.01 -12.47 -18.69
N VAL A 338 0.15 -11.38 -19.46
CA VAL A 338 0.26 -11.42 -20.92
C VAL A 338 1.69 -11.77 -21.32
N VAL A 339 1.92 -13.02 -21.69
CA VAL A 339 3.15 -13.48 -22.33
C VAL A 339 3.08 -13.08 -23.80
N LYS A 340 4.04 -12.24 -24.25
CA LYS A 340 4.24 -11.98 -25.69
C LYS A 340 5.25 -12.91 -26.25
#